data_dfbedbbabb368cc453aeaf2e8f5731d3
#
_entry.id   dfbedbbabb368cc453aeaf2e8f5731d3
#
_cell.length_a   1.000
_cell.length_b   1.000
_cell.length_c   1.000
_cell.angle_alpha   90.00
_cell.angle_beta   90.00
_cell.angle_gamma   90.00
#
_symmetry.space_group_name_H-M   'P 1'
#
loop_
_entity.id
_entity.type
_entity.pdbx_description
1 polymer ?
#
loop_
_entity_poly.entity_id
_entity_poly.type
_entity_poly.pdbx_seq_one_letter_code
_entity_poly.pdbx_strand_id
1 'polypeptide(L)'
;VTDPVMTATALERHYDVSGGLFRKARTLKAVAGVDFKLYAGKTLAVVGESGCGKSTLARIVTMIEEPTAGALKLEGNLVVPQNWASLRKSVQIVFQDPYGSLNPRQRVGTILEEPLKINRPDMSNVECTAKAREMLGLVGLRPEHFERYPHMFSGGQRQRIAIARALMLDPKVLVLDEPVSALDLSIQSSVLNLLVDLQERLQLAYLFISHDLSVVRHVADEVIVMYLGRAVEKGSRESIFNAPFHPYTKALLSATPQANPRLKKERIKLEGEIPSPLAIPDGCPFAPRCWKVQNKCHQQRPGLAGEAHSAACFFPENSGGTA
;
A
#
# COMPACT_ATOMS: atom_id res chain seq x y z
N VAL A 1 -2.41 -16.91 -18.69
CA VAL A 1 -2.37 -16.36 -17.30
C VAL A 1 -0.92 -16.02 -17.04
N THR A 2 -0.60 -14.74 -16.89
CA THR A 2 0.75 -14.29 -16.53
C THR A 2 1.04 -14.69 -15.09
N ASP A 3 2.26 -15.20 -14.84
CA ASP A 3 2.68 -15.53 -13.47
C ASP A 3 2.79 -14.27 -12.60
N PRO A 4 2.41 -14.33 -11.33
CA PRO A 4 2.54 -13.20 -10.43
C PRO A 4 4.02 -12.88 -10.15
N VAL A 5 4.38 -11.60 -10.22
CA VAL A 5 5.71 -11.11 -9.84
C VAL A 5 5.97 -11.31 -8.35
N MET A 6 4.93 -11.11 -7.52
CA MET A 6 5.03 -11.35 -6.08
C MET A 6 3.78 -12.04 -5.55
N THR A 7 3.97 -12.96 -4.62
CA THR A 7 2.85 -13.62 -3.91
C THR A 7 3.09 -13.58 -2.42
N ALA A 8 2.03 -13.29 -1.68
CA ALA A 8 1.98 -13.35 -0.23
C ALA A 8 0.95 -14.40 0.18
N THR A 9 1.31 -15.25 1.13
CA THR A 9 0.43 -16.29 1.65
C THR A 9 0.43 -16.23 3.17
N ALA A 10 -0.74 -16.00 3.74
CA ALA A 10 -0.99 -15.92 5.19
C ALA A 10 0.05 -15.06 5.94
N LEU A 11 0.43 -13.89 5.36
CA LEU A 11 1.43 -13.01 5.99
C LEU A 11 0.94 -12.51 7.34
N GLU A 12 1.80 -12.66 8.36
CA GLU A 12 1.55 -12.15 9.71
C GLU A 12 2.73 -11.32 10.20
N ARG A 13 2.43 -10.27 10.97
CA ARG A 13 3.40 -9.51 11.74
C ARG A 13 2.85 -9.18 13.10
N HIS A 14 3.55 -9.67 14.11
CA HIS A 14 3.21 -9.47 15.51
C HIS A 14 4.31 -8.67 16.19
N TYR A 15 3.91 -7.81 17.11
CA TYR A 15 4.82 -7.05 17.97
C TYR A 15 4.48 -7.32 19.42
N ASP A 16 5.48 -7.61 20.24
CA ASP A 16 5.31 -7.74 21.67
C ASP A 16 5.39 -6.35 22.31
N VAL A 17 4.27 -5.93 22.89
CA VAL A 17 4.15 -4.66 23.60
C VAL A 17 4.30 -4.96 25.10
N SER A 18 5.43 -4.49 25.67
CA SER A 18 5.67 -4.66 27.10
C SER A 18 4.64 -3.89 27.92
N GLY A 19 4.02 -4.55 28.90
CA GLY A 19 3.02 -3.94 29.77
C GLY A 19 3.60 -3.09 30.93
N GLY A 20 4.93 -2.84 30.95
CA GLY A 20 5.63 -2.26 32.10
C GLY A 20 5.95 -3.30 33.17
N LEU A 21 6.55 -2.86 34.31
CA LEU A 21 7.19 -3.71 35.34
C LEU A 21 6.24 -4.74 35.98
N PHE A 22 4.91 -4.56 35.87
CA PHE A 22 3.88 -5.40 36.55
C PHE A 22 2.76 -5.89 35.62
N ARG A 23 2.86 -5.69 34.30
CA ARG A 23 1.81 -6.15 33.38
C ARG A 23 2.36 -7.18 32.41
N LYS A 24 1.58 -8.24 32.12
CA LYS A 24 1.92 -9.22 31.09
C LYS A 24 2.10 -8.54 29.73
N ALA A 25 3.12 -8.93 29.00
CA ALA A 25 3.31 -8.54 27.61
C ALA A 25 2.04 -8.90 26.80
N ARG A 26 1.63 -8.00 25.92
CA ARG A 26 0.50 -8.22 25.00
C ARG A 26 1.04 -8.25 23.58
N THR A 27 0.53 -9.14 22.78
CA THR A 27 0.93 -9.24 21.37
C THR A 27 -0.01 -8.40 20.51
N LEU A 28 0.56 -7.42 19.80
CA LEU A 28 -0.12 -6.63 18.78
C LEU A 28 -0.02 -7.36 17.44
N LYS A 29 -1.14 -7.81 16.88
CA LYS A 29 -1.19 -8.42 15.55
C LYS A 29 -1.42 -7.35 14.49
N ALA A 30 -0.34 -6.69 14.04
CA ALA A 30 -0.41 -5.59 13.08
C ALA A 30 -0.80 -6.06 11.67
N VAL A 31 -0.36 -7.26 11.27
CA VAL A 31 -0.81 -8.00 10.08
C VAL A 31 -1.14 -9.42 10.54
N ALA A 32 -2.29 -9.95 10.15
CA ALA A 32 -2.83 -11.19 10.70
C ALA A 32 -3.48 -12.07 9.63
N GLY A 33 -2.64 -12.64 8.74
CA GLY A 33 -3.04 -13.55 7.68
C GLY A 33 -3.54 -12.82 6.44
N VAL A 34 -2.66 -12.08 5.75
CA VAL A 34 -2.99 -11.36 4.51
C VAL A 34 -2.43 -12.12 3.31
N ASP A 35 -3.31 -12.37 2.32
CA ASP A 35 -2.99 -13.05 1.06
C ASP A 35 -3.15 -12.10 -0.11
N PHE A 36 -2.13 -12.04 -1.01
CA PHE A 36 -2.24 -11.28 -2.24
C PHE A 36 -1.31 -11.80 -3.34
N LYS A 37 -1.57 -11.34 -4.57
CA LYS A 37 -0.71 -11.53 -5.73
C LYS A 37 -0.50 -10.17 -6.41
N LEU A 38 0.72 -9.89 -6.84
CA LEU A 38 1.05 -8.73 -7.67
C LEU A 38 1.45 -9.20 -9.05
N TYR A 39 0.96 -8.52 -10.07
CA TYR A 39 1.24 -8.82 -11.47
C TYR A 39 1.95 -7.63 -12.13
N ALA A 40 2.83 -7.90 -13.10
CA ALA A 40 3.48 -6.86 -13.89
C ALA A 40 2.43 -5.98 -14.59
N GLY A 41 2.66 -4.66 -14.59
CA GLY A 41 1.74 -3.68 -15.17
C GLY A 41 0.40 -3.55 -14.45
N LYS A 42 0.27 -4.08 -13.21
CA LYS A 42 -0.98 -4.04 -12.44
C LYS A 42 -0.79 -3.39 -11.06
N THR A 43 -1.85 -2.75 -10.61
CA THR A 43 -1.92 -2.11 -9.29
C THR A 43 -2.84 -2.87 -8.35
N LEU A 44 -2.28 -3.40 -7.26
CA LEU A 44 -3.04 -3.83 -6.11
C LEU A 44 -3.08 -2.71 -5.08
N ALA A 45 -4.26 -2.17 -4.82
CA ALA A 45 -4.44 -1.17 -3.78
C ALA A 45 -4.79 -1.82 -2.43
N VAL A 46 -4.21 -1.29 -1.35
CA VAL A 46 -4.53 -1.66 0.03
C VAL A 46 -5.08 -0.44 0.74
N VAL A 47 -6.32 -0.54 1.18
CA VAL A 47 -7.07 0.56 1.81
C VAL A 47 -7.56 0.20 3.20
N GLY A 48 -7.85 1.21 4.02
CA GLY A 48 -8.40 1.06 5.37
C GLY A 48 -8.05 2.23 6.26
N GLU A 49 -8.67 2.30 7.44
CA GLU A 49 -8.42 3.36 8.44
C GLU A 49 -6.95 3.37 8.91
N SER A 50 -6.50 4.50 9.47
CA SER A 50 -5.16 4.61 10.05
C SER A 50 -4.94 3.55 11.13
N GLY A 51 -3.75 2.95 11.19
CA GLY A 51 -3.41 1.91 12.16
C GLY A 51 -3.93 0.50 11.83
N CYS A 52 -4.61 0.27 10.69
CA CYS A 52 -5.10 -1.06 10.35
C CYS A 52 -4.02 -2.04 9.82
N GLY A 53 -2.74 -1.64 9.76
CA GLY A 53 -1.61 -2.51 9.38
C GLY A 53 -1.03 -2.30 7.99
N LYS A 54 -1.50 -1.33 7.20
CA LYS A 54 -1.05 -1.08 5.80
C LYS A 54 0.45 -0.83 5.68
N SER A 55 0.98 0.12 6.45
CA SER A 55 2.42 0.44 6.41
C SER A 55 3.29 -0.69 6.98
N THR A 56 2.77 -1.51 7.90
CA THR A 56 3.44 -2.74 8.33
C THR A 56 3.51 -3.74 7.18
N LEU A 57 2.43 -3.90 6.41
CA LEU A 57 2.43 -4.74 5.21
C LEU A 57 3.47 -4.24 4.19
N ALA A 58 3.55 -2.91 3.96
CA ALA A 58 4.57 -2.30 3.10
C ALA A 58 5.99 -2.65 3.54
N ARG A 59 6.28 -2.58 4.85
CA ARG A 59 7.61 -2.90 5.41
C ARG A 59 7.98 -4.37 5.24
N ILE A 60 7.01 -5.28 5.37
CA ILE A 60 7.24 -6.71 5.10
C ILE A 60 7.56 -6.93 3.63
N VAL A 61 6.73 -6.38 2.73
CA VAL A 61 6.86 -6.52 1.28
C VAL A 61 8.19 -5.98 0.77
N THR A 62 8.67 -4.89 1.37
CA THR A 62 9.98 -4.27 1.04
C THR A 62 11.15 -4.87 1.81
N MET A 63 10.91 -5.95 2.56
CA MET A 63 11.94 -6.62 3.35
C MET A 63 12.63 -5.70 4.38
N ILE A 64 11.94 -4.65 4.85
CA ILE A 64 12.39 -3.81 5.97
C ILE A 64 12.16 -4.56 7.28
N GLU A 65 11.04 -5.31 7.34
CA GLU A 65 10.68 -6.14 8.49
C GLU A 65 10.42 -7.58 8.05
N GLU A 66 10.84 -8.53 8.89
CA GLU A 66 10.57 -9.96 8.67
C GLU A 66 9.14 -10.29 9.10
N PRO A 67 8.36 -11.08 8.32
CA PRO A 67 7.07 -11.58 8.78
C PRO A 67 7.25 -12.52 9.97
N THR A 68 6.31 -12.49 10.92
CA THR A 68 6.29 -13.43 12.06
C THR A 68 5.84 -14.83 11.61
N ALA A 69 4.96 -14.90 10.61
CA ALA A 69 4.47 -16.11 9.98
C ALA A 69 4.01 -15.85 8.55
N GLY A 70 3.73 -16.92 7.80
CA GLY A 70 3.36 -16.85 6.39
C GLY A 70 4.56 -16.85 5.46
N ALA A 71 4.32 -16.65 4.17
CA ALA A 71 5.35 -16.69 3.15
C ALA A 71 5.20 -15.55 2.14
N LEU A 72 6.32 -14.94 1.77
CA LEU A 72 6.43 -14.00 0.66
C LEU A 72 7.32 -14.61 -0.41
N LYS A 73 6.89 -14.58 -1.67
CA LYS A 73 7.69 -15.02 -2.81
C LYS A 73 7.80 -13.88 -3.82
N LEU A 74 8.99 -13.70 -4.38
CA LEU A 74 9.28 -12.80 -5.49
C LEU A 74 9.76 -13.64 -6.69
N GLU A 75 9.05 -13.58 -7.80
CA GLU A 75 9.31 -14.38 -9.00
C GLU A 75 9.48 -15.89 -8.68
N GLY A 76 8.60 -16.43 -7.85
CA GLY A 76 8.64 -17.81 -7.40
C GLY A 76 9.64 -18.11 -6.28
N ASN A 77 10.63 -17.26 -6.04
CA ASN A 77 11.66 -17.44 -5.02
C ASN A 77 11.14 -17.01 -3.65
N LEU A 78 11.31 -17.87 -2.64
CA LEU A 78 10.94 -17.55 -1.26
C LEU A 78 11.84 -16.41 -0.74
N VAL A 79 11.20 -15.39 -0.17
CA VAL A 79 11.87 -14.25 0.46
C VAL A 79 12.24 -14.61 1.89
N VAL A 80 13.53 -14.68 2.17
CA VAL A 80 14.10 -14.99 3.50
C VAL A 80 15.24 -14.02 3.79
N PRO A 81 15.60 -13.79 5.08
CA PRO A 81 16.66 -12.82 5.41
C PRO A 81 17.98 -13.02 4.65
N GLN A 82 18.32 -14.26 4.34
CA GLN A 82 19.56 -14.62 3.64
C GLN A 82 19.65 -14.09 2.21
N ASN A 83 18.50 -13.88 1.54
CA ASN A 83 18.45 -13.38 0.16
C ASN A 83 17.93 -11.94 0.01
N TRP A 84 17.66 -11.25 1.12
CA TRP A 84 17.13 -9.88 1.10
C TRP A 84 18.02 -8.90 0.32
N ALA A 85 19.35 -8.99 0.50
CA ALA A 85 20.29 -8.08 -0.16
C ALA A 85 20.17 -8.11 -1.70
N SER A 86 19.92 -9.28 -2.27
CA SER A 86 19.72 -9.44 -3.72
C SER A 86 18.30 -9.04 -4.15
N LEU A 87 17.28 -9.44 -3.40
CA LEU A 87 15.87 -9.24 -3.76
C LEU A 87 15.39 -7.80 -3.57
N ARG A 88 15.94 -7.06 -2.59
CA ARG A 88 15.61 -5.64 -2.36
C ARG A 88 15.84 -4.75 -3.56
N LYS A 89 16.76 -5.10 -4.45
CA LYS A 89 16.98 -4.37 -5.71
C LYS A 89 15.73 -4.38 -6.59
N SER A 90 14.99 -5.48 -6.59
CA SER A 90 13.77 -5.65 -7.38
C SER A 90 12.50 -5.12 -6.71
N VAL A 91 12.57 -4.73 -5.43
CA VAL A 91 11.42 -4.21 -4.67
C VAL A 91 11.82 -2.90 -4.01
N GLN A 92 11.23 -1.81 -4.46
CA GLN A 92 11.54 -0.47 -3.93
C GLN A 92 10.30 0.18 -3.32
N ILE A 93 10.51 1.22 -2.50
CA ILE A 93 9.44 1.93 -1.80
C ILE A 93 9.53 3.44 -2.01
N VAL A 94 8.37 4.06 -2.20
CA VAL A 94 8.17 5.50 -2.10
C VAL A 94 7.37 5.75 -0.83
N PHE A 95 7.95 6.50 0.10
CA PHE A 95 7.35 6.81 1.40
C PHE A 95 6.36 7.98 1.32
N GLN A 96 5.49 8.05 2.31
CA GLN A 96 4.45 9.07 2.47
C GLN A 96 5.01 10.50 2.54
N ASP A 97 6.13 10.70 3.26
CA ASP A 97 6.75 12.01 3.44
C ASP A 97 7.94 12.21 2.50
N PRO A 98 7.78 12.99 1.42
CA PRO A 98 8.89 13.30 0.52
C PRO A 98 9.95 14.19 1.16
N TYR A 99 9.62 14.93 2.23
CA TYR A 99 10.58 15.79 2.95
C TYR A 99 11.53 14.94 3.79
N GLY A 100 10.99 14.00 4.59
CA GLY A 100 11.79 13.12 5.43
C GLY A 100 12.55 12.04 4.64
N SER A 101 12.10 11.73 3.43
CA SER A 101 12.72 10.68 2.61
C SER A 101 13.97 11.13 1.84
N LEU A 102 14.18 12.44 1.62
CA LEU A 102 15.30 13.00 0.88
C LEU A 102 16.25 13.75 1.84
N ASN A 103 17.54 13.41 1.81
CA ASN A 103 18.54 14.13 2.62
C ASN A 103 18.66 15.60 2.14
N PRO A 104 18.24 16.60 2.94
CA PRO A 104 18.23 17.99 2.51
C PRO A 104 19.64 18.60 2.30
N ARG A 105 20.68 17.92 2.78
CA ARG A 105 22.08 18.36 2.67
C ARG A 105 22.78 17.80 1.43
N GLN A 106 22.14 16.89 0.70
CA GLN A 106 22.67 16.31 -0.52
C GLN A 106 22.00 16.95 -1.74
N ARG A 107 22.76 17.05 -2.87
CA ARG A 107 22.18 17.42 -4.15
C ARG A 107 21.31 16.29 -4.71
N VAL A 108 20.34 16.64 -5.54
CA VAL A 108 19.44 15.66 -6.17
C VAL A 108 20.23 14.59 -6.94
N GLY A 109 21.28 14.98 -7.68
CA GLY A 109 22.15 14.02 -8.37
C GLY A 109 22.76 13.00 -7.42
N THR A 110 23.32 13.42 -6.30
CA THR A 110 23.88 12.53 -5.27
C THR A 110 22.84 11.58 -4.71
N ILE A 111 21.63 12.07 -4.42
CA ILE A 111 20.51 11.25 -3.93
C ILE A 111 20.10 10.18 -4.93
N LEU A 112 20.09 10.50 -6.23
CA LEU A 112 19.75 9.54 -7.28
C LEU A 112 20.87 8.53 -7.57
N GLU A 113 22.12 8.95 -7.51
CA GLU A 113 23.26 8.05 -7.73
C GLU A 113 23.50 7.08 -6.56
N GLU A 114 23.12 7.44 -5.34
CA GLU A 114 23.39 6.65 -4.13
C GLU A 114 22.91 5.18 -4.24
N PRO A 115 21.67 4.87 -4.67
CA PRO A 115 21.23 3.49 -4.86
C PRO A 115 22.12 2.70 -5.82
N LEU A 116 22.60 3.31 -6.90
CA LEU A 116 23.50 2.66 -7.86
C LEU A 116 24.88 2.41 -7.24
N LYS A 117 25.48 3.42 -6.63
CA LYS A 117 26.81 3.29 -5.98
C LYS A 117 26.86 2.20 -4.93
N ILE A 118 25.75 1.99 -4.20
CA ILE A 118 25.66 0.95 -3.17
C ILE A 118 25.42 -0.44 -3.80
N ASN A 119 24.58 -0.53 -4.82
CA ASN A 119 24.07 -1.82 -5.29
C ASN A 119 24.66 -2.27 -6.62
N ARG A 120 25.36 -1.39 -7.36
CA ARG A 120 25.97 -1.61 -8.67
C ARG A 120 27.40 -1.11 -8.70
N PRO A 121 28.31 -1.73 -7.91
CA PRO A 121 29.70 -1.31 -7.85
C PRO A 121 30.44 -1.51 -9.19
N ASP A 122 29.85 -2.24 -10.12
CA ASP A 122 30.28 -2.43 -11.50
C ASP A 122 30.09 -1.19 -12.39
N MET A 123 29.19 -0.27 -12.01
CA MET A 123 28.92 0.95 -12.77
C MET A 123 29.95 2.06 -12.48
N SER A 124 30.44 2.71 -13.52
CA SER A 124 31.26 3.90 -13.38
C SER A 124 30.44 5.12 -12.91
N ASN A 125 31.11 6.13 -12.36
CA ASN A 125 30.46 7.38 -11.97
C ASN A 125 29.78 8.08 -13.17
N VAL A 126 30.33 7.97 -14.37
CA VAL A 126 29.76 8.54 -15.59
C VAL A 126 28.45 7.88 -15.95
N GLU A 127 28.39 6.56 -15.89
CA GLU A 127 27.14 5.80 -16.13
C GLU A 127 26.08 6.09 -15.05
N CYS A 128 26.46 6.17 -13.77
CA CYS A 128 25.56 6.53 -12.71
C CYS A 128 24.94 7.93 -12.93
N THR A 129 25.77 8.91 -13.31
CA THR A 129 25.32 10.28 -13.59
C THR A 129 24.41 10.33 -14.82
N ALA A 130 24.75 9.60 -15.89
CA ALA A 130 23.92 9.53 -17.10
C ALA A 130 22.54 8.95 -16.77
N LYS A 131 22.47 7.82 -16.05
CA LYS A 131 21.22 7.20 -15.63
C LYS A 131 20.41 8.11 -14.71
N ALA A 132 21.04 8.83 -13.78
CA ALA A 132 20.33 9.76 -12.90
C ALA A 132 19.71 10.93 -13.67
N ARG A 133 20.38 11.45 -14.71
CA ARG A 133 19.84 12.52 -15.58
C ARG A 133 18.70 12.01 -16.46
N GLU A 134 18.82 10.81 -17.01
CA GLU A 134 17.73 10.12 -17.74
C GLU A 134 16.50 9.96 -16.84
N MET A 135 16.71 9.49 -15.60
CA MET A 135 15.62 9.28 -14.65
C MET A 135 14.91 10.59 -14.26
N LEU A 136 15.65 11.70 -14.13
CA LEU A 136 15.04 13.02 -13.95
C LEU A 136 14.11 13.39 -15.11
N GLY A 137 14.54 13.13 -16.35
CA GLY A 137 13.71 13.33 -17.54
C GLY A 137 12.44 12.46 -17.50
N LEU A 138 12.58 11.19 -17.10
CA LEU A 138 11.47 10.24 -17.05
C LEU A 138 10.37 10.67 -16.07
N VAL A 139 10.74 11.30 -14.94
CA VAL A 139 9.76 11.85 -13.98
C VAL A 139 9.34 13.30 -14.30
N GLY A 140 9.68 13.83 -15.48
CA GLY A 140 9.30 15.17 -15.95
C GLY A 140 10.03 16.32 -15.24
N LEU A 141 11.25 16.06 -14.75
CA LEU A 141 12.15 17.08 -14.21
C LEU A 141 13.23 17.43 -15.23
N ARG A 142 13.80 18.65 -15.10
CA ARG A 142 14.84 19.11 -16.03
C ARG A 142 16.23 18.56 -15.63
N PRO A 143 17.13 18.31 -16.57
CA PRO A 143 18.50 17.85 -16.28
C PRO A 143 19.29 18.78 -15.35
N GLU A 144 19.03 20.11 -15.40
CA GLU A 144 19.68 21.11 -14.53
C GLU A 144 19.30 20.93 -13.06
N HIS A 145 18.21 20.24 -12.76
CA HIS A 145 17.76 19.93 -11.41
C HIS A 145 18.73 18.99 -10.66
N PHE A 146 19.60 18.30 -11.39
CA PHE A 146 20.63 17.42 -10.84
C PHE A 146 21.53 18.09 -9.79
N GLU A 147 21.90 19.37 -10.03
CA GLU A 147 22.80 20.13 -9.16
C GLU A 147 22.10 20.84 -7.99
N ARG A 148 20.76 20.80 -7.95
CA ARG A 148 19.97 21.49 -6.92
C ARG A 148 19.79 20.64 -5.66
N TYR A 149 19.42 21.32 -4.56
CA TYR A 149 19.09 20.69 -3.29
C TYR A 149 17.58 20.49 -3.14
N PRO A 150 17.11 19.46 -2.39
CA PRO A 150 15.70 19.16 -2.21
C PRO A 150 14.85 20.37 -1.72
N HIS A 151 15.39 21.22 -0.87
CA HIS A 151 14.66 22.38 -0.36
C HIS A 151 14.31 23.43 -1.43
N MET A 152 14.93 23.37 -2.62
CA MET A 152 14.66 24.28 -3.75
C MET A 152 13.48 23.81 -4.62
N PHE A 153 12.78 22.75 -4.23
CA PHE A 153 11.69 22.12 -5.01
C PHE A 153 10.36 22.20 -4.28
N SER A 154 9.28 22.26 -5.06
CA SER A 154 7.91 22.10 -4.53
C SER A 154 7.68 20.68 -3.98
N GLY A 155 6.62 20.48 -3.21
CA GLY A 155 6.24 19.16 -2.69
C GLY A 155 6.10 18.11 -3.80
N GLY A 156 5.39 18.43 -4.88
CA GLY A 156 5.21 17.53 -6.02
C GLY A 156 6.52 17.22 -6.77
N GLN A 157 7.43 18.20 -6.89
CA GLN A 157 8.74 17.97 -7.47
C GLN A 157 9.62 17.07 -6.58
N ARG A 158 9.56 17.23 -5.26
CA ARG A 158 10.24 16.33 -4.32
C ARG A 158 9.69 14.91 -4.39
N GLN A 159 8.38 14.77 -4.53
CA GLN A 159 7.76 13.45 -4.74
C GLN A 159 8.25 12.79 -6.02
N ARG A 160 8.38 13.55 -7.12
CA ARG A 160 8.98 13.05 -8.38
C ARG A 160 10.45 12.63 -8.19
N ILE A 161 11.23 13.35 -7.39
CA ILE A 161 12.62 12.95 -7.05
C ILE A 161 12.61 11.64 -6.23
N ALA A 162 11.71 11.49 -5.27
CA ALA A 162 11.59 10.27 -4.48
C ALA A 162 11.18 9.05 -5.35
N ILE A 163 10.26 9.26 -6.30
CA ILE A 163 9.91 8.25 -7.31
C ILE A 163 11.13 7.92 -8.19
N ALA A 164 11.82 8.92 -8.72
CA ALA A 164 13.04 8.73 -9.53
C ALA A 164 14.08 7.90 -8.77
N ARG A 165 14.33 8.22 -7.49
CA ARG A 165 15.27 7.46 -6.65
C ARG A 165 14.87 6.00 -6.51
N ALA A 166 13.60 5.71 -6.29
CA ALA A 166 13.11 4.35 -6.18
C ALA A 166 13.27 3.55 -7.49
N LEU A 167 13.23 4.23 -8.64
CA LEU A 167 13.37 3.61 -9.96
C LEU A 167 14.82 3.37 -10.38
N MET A 168 15.82 3.92 -9.69
CA MET A 168 17.24 3.84 -10.09
C MET A 168 17.78 2.41 -10.24
N LEU A 169 17.18 1.45 -9.52
CA LEU A 169 17.60 0.03 -9.55
C LEU A 169 16.78 -0.82 -10.53
N ASP A 170 15.93 -0.22 -11.35
CA ASP A 170 15.02 -0.90 -12.28
C ASP A 170 14.17 -1.96 -11.56
N PRO A 171 13.41 -1.58 -10.51
CA PRO A 171 12.65 -2.53 -9.71
C PRO A 171 11.52 -3.18 -10.54
N LYS A 172 11.08 -4.36 -10.13
CA LYS A 172 9.88 -5.04 -10.66
C LYS A 172 8.63 -4.71 -9.85
N VAL A 173 8.81 -4.43 -8.57
CA VAL A 173 7.74 -4.06 -7.64
C VAL A 173 8.05 -2.70 -7.04
N LEU A 174 7.08 -1.79 -7.11
CA LEU A 174 7.14 -0.51 -6.44
C LEU A 174 6.01 -0.42 -5.40
N VAL A 175 6.42 -0.32 -4.14
CA VAL A 175 5.51 -0.07 -3.03
C VAL A 175 5.33 1.43 -2.88
N LEU A 176 4.09 1.89 -2.90
CA LEU A 176 3.71 3.29 -2.83
C LEU A 176 2.91 3.49 -1.53
N ASP A 177 3.59 3.91 -0.46
CA ASP A 177 2.96 4.11 0.86
C ASP A 177 2.46 5.55 0.96
N GLU A 178 1.16 5.76 0.71
CA GLU A 178 0.46 7.05 0.69
C GLU A 178 1.17 8.14 -0.14
N PRO A 179 1.54 7.86 -1.40
CA PRO A 179 2.50 8.68 -2.17
C PRO A 179 2.02 10.08 -2.51
N VAL A 180 0.75 10.41 -2.29
CA VAL A 180 0.16 11.71 -2.64
C VAL A 180 -0.58 12.38 -1.48
N SER A 181 -0.63 11.78 -0.29
CA SER A 181 -1.45 12.26 0.83
C SER A 181 -1.04 13.65 1.36
N ALA A 182 0.23 14.03 1.22
CA ALA A 182 0.77 15.32 1.67
C ALA A 182 0.77 16.40 0.57
N LEU A 183 0.09 16.17 -0.57
CA LEU A 183 0.12 17.07 -1.73
C LEU A 183 -1.26 17.69 -1.97
N ASP A 184 -1.29 18.90 -2.56
CA ASP A 184 -2.52 19.55 -3.03
C ASP A 184 -3.17 18.76 -4.17
N LEU A 185 -4.49 18.83 -4.31
CA LEU A 185 -5.29 18.04 -5.28
C LEU A 185 -4.79 18.12 -6.73
N SER A 186 -4.39 19.31 -7.20
CA SER A 186 -3.86 19.49 -8.55
C SER A 186 -2.52 18.78 -8.76
N ILE A 187 -1.68 18.83 -7.73
CA ILE A 187 -0.37 18.19 -7.72
C ILE A 187 -0.54 16.66 -7.58
N GLN A 188 -1.48 16.21 -6.75
CA GLN A 188 -1.83 14.78 -6.63
C GLN A 188 -2.16 14.18 -8.00
N SER A 189 -3.07 14.81 -8.76
CA SER A 189 -3.46 14.33 -10.10
C SER A 189 -2.25 14.23 -11.04
N SER A 190 -1.35 15.20 -10.99
CA SER A 190 -0.13 15.20 -11.82
C SER A 190 0.84 14.09 -11.45
N VAL A 191 0.97 13.75 -10.16
CA VAL A 191 1.82 12.64 -9.69
C VAL A 191 1.18 11.29 -9.97
N LEU A 192 -0.15 11.18 -9.84
CA LEU A 192 -0.87 9.94 -10.16
C LEU A 192 -0.79 9.59 -11.65
N ASN A 193 -0.96 10.57 -12.54
CA ASN A 193 -0.78 10.36 -13.97
C ASN A 193 0.65 9.93 -14.30
N LEU A 194 1.65 10.56 -13.68
CA LEU A 194 3.05 10.11 -13.82
C LEU A 194 3.22 8.64 -13.39
N LEU A 195 2.62 8.22 -12.28
CA LEU A 195 2.72 6.84 -11.81
C LEU A 195 2.07 5.86 -12.79
N VAL A 196 0.91 6.21 -13.37
CA VAL A 196 0.25 5.40 -14.40
C VAL A 196 1.14 5.29 -15.65
N ASP A 197 1.69 6.39 -16.15
CA ASP A 197 2.60 6.41 -17.31
C ASP A 197 3.85 5.56 -17.07
N LEU A 198 4.45 5.66 -15.86
CA LEU A 198 5.62 4.87 -15.48
C LEU A 198 5.30 3.38 -15.38
N GLN A 199 4.12 3.04 -14.85
CA GLN A 199 3.67 1.64 -14.76
C GLN A 199 3.54 1.01 -16.13
N GLU A 200 2.90 1.70 -17.07
CA GLU A 200 2.73 1.22 -18.45
C GLU A 200 4.06 1.07 -19.19
N ARG A 201 4.94 2.06 -19.09
CA ARG A 201 6.25 2.06 -19.78
C ARG A 201 7.22 1.02 -19.23
N LEU A 202 7.26 0.87 -17.91
CA LEU A 202 8.24 0.02 -17.22
C LEU A 202 7.64 -1.32 -16.76
N GLN A 203 6.34 -1.56 -17.02
CA GLN A 203 5.61 -2.78 -16.63
C GLN A 203 5.73 -3.09 -15.12
N LEU A 204 5.71 -2.04 -14.28
CA LEU A 204 5.88 -2.15 -12.84
C LEU A 204 4.65 -2.79 -12.18
N ALA A 205 4.89 -3.68 -11.23
CA ALA A 205 3.85 -4.15 -10.33
C ALA A 205 3.74 -3.18 -9.15
N TYR A 206 2.57 -2.57 -8.92
CA TYR A 206 2.36 -1.63 -7.81
C TYR A 206 1.64 -2.28 -6.64
N LEU A 207 2.19 -2.09 -5.43
CA LEU A 207 1.43 -2.19 -4.19
C LEU A 207 1.14 -0.76 -3.72
N PHE A 208 -0.09 -0.30 -3.92
CA PHE A 208 -0.51 1.08 -3.67
C PHE A 208 -1.27 1.16 -2.34
N ILE A 209 -0.72 1.83 -1.35
CA ILE A 209 -1.35 2.02 -0.04
C ILE A 209 -1.95 3.42 0.02
N SER A 210 -3.23 3.50 0.39
CA SER A 210 -3.92 4.78 0.57
C SER A 210 -5.07 4.65 1.57
N HIS A 211 -5.41 5.76 2.20
CA HIS A 211 -6.67 5.93 2.92
C HIS A 211 -7.71 6.70 2.07
N ASP A 212 -7.31 7.27 0.94
CA ASP A 212 -8.20 7.98 0.01
C ASP A 212 -8.69 7.05 -1.11
N LEU A 213 -9.97 6.68 -1.02
CA LEU A 213 -10.62 5.80 -1.99
C LEU A 213 -10.83 6.47 -3.35
N SER A 214 -10.85 7.81 -3.44
CA SER A 214 -10.95 8.50 -4.72
C SER A 214 -9.67 8.31 -5.55
N VAL A 215 -8.52 8.39 -4.91
CA VAL A 215 -7.21 8.07 -5.49
C VAL A 215 -7.13 6.62 -5.95
N VAL A 216 -7.54 5.69 -5.07
CA VAL A 216 -7.53 4.25 -5.36
C VAL A 216 -8.43 3.90 -6.54
N ARG A 217 -9.60 4.53 -6.66
CA ARG A 217 -10.50 4.35 -7.80
C ARG A 217 -9.85 4.71 -9.15
N HIS A 218 -8.89 5.63 -9.14
CA HIS A 218 -8.20 6.06 -10.36
C HIS A 218 -7.10 5.09 -10.79
N VAL A 219 -6.33 4.52 -9.84
CA VAL A 219 -5.09 3.78 -10.13
C VAL A 219 -5.19 2.27 -9.97
N ALA A 220 -6.16 1.75 -9.20
CA ALA A 220 -6.21 0.33 -8.85
C ALA A 220 -6.80 -0.56 -9.94
N ASP A 221 -6.28 -1.76 -10.10
CA ASP A 221 -6.91 -2.89 -10.79
C ASP A 221 -7.66 -3.77 -9.79
N GLU A 222 -7.00 -4.12 -8.66
CA GLU A 222 -7.57 -4.87 -7.54
C GLU A 222 -7.45 -4.07 -6.25
N VAL A 223 -8.35 -4.33 -5.31
CA VAL A 223 -8.38 -3.64 -4.01
C VAL A 223 -8.50 -4.67 -2.88
N ILE A 224 -7.70 -4.47 -1.84
CA ILE A 224 -7.83 -5.14 -0.54
C ILE A 224 -8.24 -4.09 0.48
N VAL A 225 -9.35 -4.31 1.17
CA VAL A 225 -9.80 -3.49 2.29
C VAL A 225 -9.33 -4.14 3.58
N MET A 226 -8.52 -3.43 4.36
CA MET A 226 -7.98 -3.91 5.64
C MET A 226 -8.68 -3.29 6.83
N TYR A 227 -8.93 -4.11 7.84
CA TYR A 227 -9.43 -3.69 9.16
C TYR A 227 -8.73 -4.48 10.26
N LEU A 228 -8.11 -3.80 11.22
CA LEU A 228 -7.38 -4.39 12.36
C LEU A 228 -6.46 -5.56 11.96
N GLY A 229 -5.57 -5.33 10.99
CA GLY A 229 -4.54 -6.27 10.54
C GLY A 229 -5.03 -7.33 9.55
N ARG A 230 -6.30 -7.36 9.17
CA ARG A 230 -6.88 -8.39 8.30
C ARG A 230 -7.51 -7.81 7.04
N ALA A 231 -7.46 -8.57 5.96
CA ALA A 231 -8.30 -8.31 4.82
C ALA A 231 -9.76 -8.64 5.17
N VAL A 232 -10.65 -7.66 5.03
CA VAL A 232 -12.09 -7.83 5.27
C VAL A 232 -12.88 -7.90 3.97
N GLU A 233 -12.30 -7.38 2.88
CA GLU A 233 -12.87 -7.51 1.54
C GLU A 233 -11.75 -7.43 0.50
N LYS A 234 -11.88 -8.19 -0.59
CA LYS A 234 -10.95 -8.20 -1.72
C LYS A 234 -11.72 -8.41 -3.01
N GLY A 235 -11.37 -7.66 -4.05
CA GLY A 235 -11.99 -7.80 -5.37
C GLY A 235 -11.41 -6.84 -6.40
N SER A 236 -11.97 -6.89 -7.61
CA SER A 236 -11.65 -5.89 -8.64
C SER A 236 -12.07 -4.49 -8.20
N ARG A 237 -11.45 -3.46 -8.77
CA ARG A 237 -11.87 -2.07 -8.55
C ARG A 237 -13.38 -1.91 -8.75
N GLU A 238 -13.91 -2.45 -9.85
CA GLU A 238 -15.32 -2.34 -10.20
C GLU A 238 -16.23 -2.97 -9.14
N SER A 239 -15.87 -4.16 -8.65
CA SER A 239 -16.69 -4.88 -7.66
C SER A 239 -16.69 -4.16 -6.30
N ILE A 240 -15.52 -3.70 -5.84
CA ILE A 240 -15.39 -3.00 -4.54
C ILE A 240 -16.13 -1.66 -4.56
N PHE A 241 -16.01 -0.87 -5.64
CA PHE A 241 -16.60 0.48 -5.68
C PHE A 241 -18.10 0.50 -6.02
N ASN A 242 -18.59 -0.47 -6.80
CA ASN A 242 -19.98 -0.48 -7.26
C ASN A 242 -20.88 -1.41 -6.45
N ALA A 243 -20.34 -2.52 -5.92
CA ALA A 243 -21.09 -3.53 -5.19
C ALA A 243 -20.32 -4.07 -3.99
N PRO A 244 -19.95 -3.22 -3.00
CA PRO A 244 -19.24 -3.67 -1.81
C PRO A 244 -20.04 -4.70 -1.03
N PHE A 245 -19.38 -5.75 -0.54
CA PHE A 245 -19.99 -6.81 0.25
C PHE A 245 -19.88 -6.56 1.76
N HIS A 246 -18.72 -6.04 2.21
CA HIS A 246 -18.51 -5.83 3.63
C HIS A 246 -19.11 -4.49 4.08
N PRO A 247 -19.88 -4.44 5.18
CA PRO A 247 -20.45 -3.18 5.70
C PRO A 247 -19.40 -2.08 5.92
N TYR A 248 -18.22 -2.42 6.42
CA TYR A 248 -17.11 -1.47 6.58
C TYR A 248 -16.69 -0.80 5.25
N THR A 249 -16.56 -1.57 4.18
CA THR A 249 -16.24 -1.04 2.84
C THR A 249 -17.32 -0.07 2.37
N LYS A 250 -18.59 -0.44 2.55
CA LYS A 250 -19.73 0.43 2.22
C LYS A 250 -19.67 1.75 3.00
N ALA A 251 -19.35 1.70 4.29
CA ALA A 251 -19.20 2.90 5.12
C ALA A 251 -18.05 3.78 4.62
N LEU A 252 -16.87 3.20 4.33
CA LEU A 252 -15.73 3.94 3.77
C LEU A 252 -16.10 4.63 2.45
N LEU A 253 -16.76 3.92 1.54
CA LEU A 253 -17.21 4.46 0.26
C LEU A 253 -18.27 5.56 0.42
N SER A 254 -19.13 5.47 1.45
CA SER A 254 -20.14 6.50 1.73
C SER A 254 -19.51 7.80 2.22
N ALA A 255 -18.34 7.72 2.87
CA ALA A 255 -17.61 8.87 3.40
C ALA A 255 -16.72 9.56 2.34
N THR A 256 -16.48 8.89 1.19
CA THR A 256 -15.63 9.42 0.12
C THR A 256 -16.34 10.55 -0.63
N PRO A 257 -15.73 11.76 -0.77
CA PRO A 257 -16.29 12.85 -1.53
C PRO A 257 -16.55 12.45 -2.99
N GLN A 258 -17.69 12.90 -3.54
CA GLN A 258 -18.01 12.70 -4.96
C GLN A 258 -17.81 14.00 -5.73
N ALA A 259 -17.27 13.88 -6.94
CA ALA A 259 -17.07 15.03 -7.83
C ALA A 259 -18.38 15.73 -8.24
N ASN A 260 -19.51 15.01 -8.17
CA ASN A 260 -20.82 15.58 -8.48
C ASN A 260 -21.58 15.96 -7.19
N PRO A 261 -21.68 17.26 -6.83
CA PRO A 261 -22.34 17.71 -5.62
C PRO A 261 -23.86 17.51 -5.62
N ARG A 262 -24.46 17.20 -6.78
CA ARG A 262 -25.91 16.94 -6.92
C ARG A 262 -26.28 15.52 -6.48
N LEU A 263 -25.32 14.59 -6.47
CA LEU A 263 -25.54 13.24 -5.98
C LEU A 263 -25.33 13.22 -4.46
N LYS A 264 -26.40 13.53 -3.72
CA LYS A 264 -26.41 13.36 -2.27
C LYS A 264 -26.35 11.87 -1.93
N LYS A 265 -25.14 11.38 -1.66
CA LYS A 265 -24.98 10.03 -1.08
C LYS A 265 -25.19 10.14 0.44
N GLU A 266 -26.10 9.34 0.98
CA GLU A 266 -26.31 9.29 2.42
C GLU A 266 -25.04 8.73 3.07
N ARG A 267 -24.40 9.56 3.92
CA ARG A 267 -23.17 9.17 4.62
C ARG A 267 -23.53 8.22 5.75
N ILE A 268 -23.00 7.01 5.70
CA ILE A 268 -23.13 6.06 6.79
C ILE A 268 -22.20 6.48 7.93
N LYS A 269 -22.79 6.93 9.03
CA LYS A 269 -22.03 7.29 10.22
C LYS A 269 -21.74 6.01 11.02
N LEU A 270 -20.45 5.66 11.11
CA LEU A 270 -20.04 4.56 11.98
C LEU A 270 -20.13 5.00 13.45
N GLU A 271 -20.90 4.29 14.23
CA GLU A 271 -21.00 4.49 15.67
C GLU A 271 -19.95 3.65 16.40
N GLY A 272 -19.52 4.10 17.60
CA GLY A 272 -18.52 3.42 18.40
C GLY A 272 -17.07 3.71 18.00
N GLU A 273 -16.17 3.33 18.89
CA GLU A 273 -14.72 3.48 18.69
C GLU A 273 -14.11 2.28 17.96
N ILE A 274 -12.97 2.50 17.33
CA ILE A 274 -12.19 1.40 16.76
C ILE A 274 -11.69 0.53 17.92
N PRO A 275 -11.93 -0.79 17.91
CA PRO A 275 -11.42 -1.66 18.95
C PRO A 275 -9.89 -1.55 19.06
N SER A 276 -9.39 -1.62 20.29
CA SER A 276 -7.95 -1.61 20.50
C SER A 276 -7.28 -2.79 19.77
N PRO A 277 -6.22 -2.54 19.01
CA PRO A 277 -5.47 -3.62 18.36
C PRO A 277 -4.85 -4.63 19.34
N LEU A 278 -4.74 -4.26 20.63
CA LEU A 278 -4.30 -5.14 21.72
C LEU A 278 -5.45 -5.95 22.37
N ALA A 279 -6.70 -5.67 21.99
CA ALA A 279 -7.89 -6.33 22.54
C ALA A 279 -8.95 -6.49 21.43
N ILE A 280 -8.56 -7.20 20.38
CA ILE A 280 -9.45 -7.49 19.25
C ILE A 280 -10.50 -8.51 19.71
N PRO A 281 -11.82 -8.27 19.45
CA PRO A 281 -12.87 -9.23 19.77
C PRO A 281 -12.63 -10.62 19.16
N ASP A 282 -13.05 -11.69 19.85
CA ASP A 282 -12.93 -13.07 19.36
C ASP A 282 -13.80 -13.32 18.12
N GLY A 283 -14.95 -12.66 18.05
CA GLY A 283 -15.83 -12.67 16.89
C GLY A 283 -15.36 -11.78 15.74
N CYS A 284 -16.32 -11.23 14.98
CA CYS A 284 -16.06 -10.27 13.92
C CYS A 284 -15.45 -8.98 14.50
N PRO A 285 -14.25 -8.56 14.08
CA PRO A 285 -13.62 -7.34 14.62
C PRO A 285 -14.43 -6.06 14.38
N PHE A 286 -15.25 -6.05 13.32
CA PHE A 286 -16.12 -4.92 12.99
C PHE A 286 -17.48 -4.93 13.71
N ALA A 287 -17.84 -6.01 14.42
CA ALA A 287 -19.13 -6.14 15.09
C ALA A 287 -19.52 -4.92 15.97
N PRO A 288 -18.61 -4.31 16.77
CA PRO A 288 -18.95 -3.15 17.60
C PRO A 288 -19.41 -1.91 16.84
N ARG A 289 -19.09 -1.81 15.53
CA ARG A 289 -19.39 -0.66 14.66
C ARG A 289 -20.35 -1.01 13.52
N CYS A 290 -20.81 -2.27 13.47
CA CYS A 290 -21.60 -2.78 12.36
C CYS A 290 -23.10 -2.62 12.60
N TRP A 291 -23.79 -1.90 11.72
CA TRP A 291 -25.27 -1.75 11.79
C TRP A 291 -26.04 -3.03 11.46
N LYS A 292 -25.38 -4.05 10.89
CA LYS A 292 -25.95 -5.37 10.58
C LYS A 292 -25.53 -6.44 11.58
N VAL A 293 -24.97 -6.05 12.73
CA VAL A 293 -24.45 -7.00 13.71
C VAL A 293 -25.55 -7.95 14.21
N GLN A 294 -25.20 -9.23 14.31
CA GLN A 294 -26.06 -10.29 14.85
C GLN A 294 -25.27 -11.14 15.84
N ASN A 295 -25.95 -11.96 16.64
CA ASN A 295 -25.32 -12.79 17.68
C ASN A 295 -24.14 -13.63 17.16
N LYS A 296 -24.24 -14.18 15.96
CA LYS A 296 -23.16 -14.94 15.31
C LYS A 296 -21.89 -14.11 15.15
N CYS A 297 -22.02 -12.80 14.89
CA CYS A 297 -20.88 -11.90 14.73
C CYS A 297 -20.08 -11.69 16.02
N HIS A 298 -20.72 -11.83 17.18
CA HIS A 298 -20.03 -11.74 18.48
C HIS A 298 -19.31 -13.04 18.84
N GLN A 299 -19.83 -14.18 18.38
CA GLN A 299 -19.34 -15.50 18.76
C GLN A 299 -18.27 -16.06 17.80
N GLN A 300 -18.34 -15.71 16.53
CA GLN A 300 -17.50 -16.28 15.48
C GLN A 300 -16.90 -15.20 14.60
N ARG A 301 -15.67 -15.46 14.14
CA ARG A 301 -14.98 -14.62 13.17
C ARG A 301 -15.26 -15.13 11.77
N PRO A 302 -15.81 -14.31 10.85
CA PRO A 302 -15.96 -14.70 9.45
C PRO A 302 -14.58 -14.80 8.78
N GLY A 303 -14.38 -15.84 7.97
CA GLY A 303 -13.27 -15.94 7.04
C GLY A 303 -13.55 -15.13 5.77
N LEU A 304 -12.48 -14.80 5.03
CA LEU A 304 -12.60 -14.19 3.71
C LEU A 304 -13.13 -15.26 2.74
N ALA A 305 -14.37 -15.13 2.28
CA ALA A 305 -15.05 -16.10 1.42
C ALA A 305 -15.50 -15.44 0.12
N GLY A 306 -15.44 -16.19 -0.99
CA GLY A 306 -15.71 -15.77 -2.36
C GLY A 306 -14.52 -16.04 -3.26
N GLU A 307 -14.74 -16.13 -4.57
CA GLU A 307 -13.67 -16.38 -5.56
C GLU A 307 -13.07 -15.08 -6.08
N ALA A 308 -13.72 -14.42 -7.05
CA ALA A 308 -13.24 -13.17 -7.66
C ALA A 308 -13.51 -11.93 -6.79
N HIS A 309 -14.57 -11.95 -5.99
CA HIS A 309 -14.91 -10.94 -5.00
C HIS A 309 -15.20 -11.63 -3.67
N SER A 310 -14.37 -11.40 -2.69
CA SER A 310 -14.42 -12.09 -1.39
C SER A 310 -14.60 -11.10 -0.24
N ALA A 311 -15.39 -11.50 0.78
CA ALA A 311 -15.61 -10.70 1.98
C ALA A 311 -15.64 -11.55 3.24
N ALA A 312 -15.10 -11.00 4.33
CA ALA A 312 -15.13 -11.59 5.66
C ALA A 312 -16.39 -11.13 6.42
N CYS A 313 -17.56 -11.53 5.93
CA CYS A 313 -18.85 -11.15 6.50
C CYS A 313 -19.85 -12.31 6.44
N PHE A 314 -20.58 -12.56 7.54
CA PHE A 314 -21.69 -13.54 7.55
C PHE A 314 -22.96 -13.01 6.87
N PHE A 315 -23.11 -11.68 6.79
CA PHE A 315 -24.29 -10.99 6.28
C PHE A 315 -23.89 -9.89 5.29
N PRO A 316 -23.31 -10.24 4.14
CA PRO A 316 -22.80 -9.26 3.17
C PRO A 316 -23.92 -8.35 2.64
N GLU A 317 -23.53 -7.18 2.11
CA GLU A 317 -24.47 -6.13 1.68
C GLU A 317 -25.22 -6.50 0.40
N ASN A 318 -24.55 -7.02 -0.60
CA ASN A 318 -25.10 -7.26 -1.93
C ASN A 318 -25.25 -8.78 -2.24
N SER A 319 -25.58 -9.58 -1.26
CA SER A 319 -25.78 -11.04 -1.43
C SER A 319 -27.06 -11.47 -2.17
N GLY A 320 -27.81 -10.52 -2.72
CA GLY A 320 -29.05 -10.78 -3.45
C GLY A 320 -28.86 -10.97 -4.95
N GLY A 321 -28.11 -12.00 -5.39
CA GLY A 321 -27.92 -12.22 -6.81
C GLY A 321 -27.05 -13.40 -7.22
N THR A 322 -27.08 -14.50 -6.47
CA THR A 322 -26.73 -15.85 -7.00
C THR A 322 -27.48 -16.88 -6.17
N ALA A 323 -28.68 -17.19 -6.60
CA ALA A 323 -29.29 -18.49 -6.35
C ALA A 323 -28.83 -19.41 -7.46
#